data_d7233ecc46114dac6ea7e7667763a94f
#
_entry.id   d7233ecc46114dac6ea7e7667763a94f
#
_cell.length_a   1.000
_cell.length_b   1.000
_cell.length_c   1.000
_cell.angle_alpha   90.00
_cell.angle_beta   90.00
_cell.angle_gamma   90.00
#
_symmetry.space_group_name_H-M   'P 1'
#
loop_
_entity.id
_entity.type
_entity.pdbx_description
1 polymer ?
#
loop_
_entity_poly.entity_id
_entity_poly.type
_entity_poly.pdbx_seq_one_letter_code
_entity_poly.pdbx_strand_id
1 'polypeptide(L)'
;MKVKGMIESDVDTFKVGDVIEVKLADGVKVQAMAVQQEEDGMIFCLVDCLPSEHPMNSTSTNEGGYEESSLRKKLNGEILNLFSAELKAMMAPFNNGDLLRLPTEKEIFGQNYYGECESLCVKQWKPMKKRRNRMAFDGTKYENFQWYWLANKVEDSAFRFVSVNAGGNADYYNVTNSIGIRPTFKIKNH
;
A
#
# COMPACT_ATOMS: atom_id res chain seq x y z
N MET A 1 -25.16 24.20 10.18
CA MET A 1 -25.67 22.83 9.94
C MET A 1 -24.61 22.12 9.09
N LYS A 2 -23.78 21.24 9.67
CA LYS A 2 -22.77 20.49 8.91
C LYS A 2 -23.46 19.24 8.35
N VAL A 3 -23.59 19.18 7.05
CA VAL A 3 -24.08 17.98 6.35
C VAL A 3 -22.98 16.92 6.47
N LYS A 4 -23.25 15.84 7.20
CA LYS A 4 -22.45 14.63 7.12
C LYS A 4 -22.70 14.02 5.73
N GLY A 5 -21.79 14.25 4.80
CA GLY A 5 -21.77 13.52 3.55
C GLY A 5 -21.47 12.05 3.86
N MET A 6 -22.45 11.17 3.80
CA MET A 6 -22.22 9.78 3.47
C MET A 6 -21.58 9.78 2.09
N ILE A 7 -20.47 9.05 1.90
CA ILE A 7 -19.88 8.86 0.60
C ILE A 7 -20.78 7.87 -0.17
N GLU A 8 -21.86 8.38 -0.75
CA GLU A 8 -22.51 7.83 -1.93
C GLU A 8 -21.79 8.47 -3.12
N SER A 9 -20.57 8.05 -3.38
CA SER A 9 -19.88 8.46 -4.59
C SER A 9 -19.77 7.22 -5.48
N ASP A 10 -20.39 7.28 -6.64
CA ASP A 10 -20.03 6.42 -7.76
C ASP A 10 -18.51 6.50 -7.93
N VAL A 11 -17.87 5.35 -8.01
CA VAL A 11 -16.40 5.28 -8.18
C VAL A 11 -15.96 6.00 -9.47
N ASP A 12 -16.85 6.13 -10.42
CA ASP A 12 -16.67 6.92 -11.66
C ASP A 12 -16.42 8.42 -11.40
N THR A 13 -16.60 8.90 -10.17
CA THR A 13 -16.34 10.30 -9.80
C THR A 13 -14.91 10.54 -9.34
N PHE A 14 -14.13 9.51 -8.97
CA PHE A 14 -12.75 9.69 -8.51
C PHE A 14 -11.78 9.86 -9.67
N LYS A 15 -10.84 10.77 -9.49
CA LYS A 15 -9.73 11.00 -10.42
C LYS A 15 -8.42 10.60 -9.76
N VAL A 16 -7.48 10.10 -10.54
CA VAL A 16 -6.13 9.80 -10.06
C VAL A 16 -5.52 11.05 -9.43
N GLY A 17 -5.14 10.95 -8.16
CA GLY A 17 -4.63 12.01 -7.32
C GLY A 17 -5.61 12.53 -6.27
N ASP A 18 -6.89 12.17 -6.35
CA ASP A 18 -7.86 12.51 -5.31
C ASP A 18 -7.53 11.77 -4.02
N VAL A 19 -7.79 12.41 -2.89
CA VAL A 19 -7.59 11.84 -1.56
C VAL A 19 -8.93 11.70 -0.86
N ILE A 20 -9.20 10.51 -0.38
CA ILE A 20 -10.41 10.19 0.38
C ILE A 20 -10.08 9.90 1.84
N GLU A 21 -11.04 10.13 2.72
CA GLU A 21 -10.98 9.69 4.11
C GLU A 21 -11.57 8.29 4.24
N VAL A 22 -10.78 7.37 4.80
CA VAL A 22 -11.15 5.99 5.04
C VAL A 22 -11.31 5.78 6.55
N LYS A 23 -12.42 5.19 6.96
CA LYS A 23 -12.69 4.86 8.36
C LYS A 23 -12.23 3.44 8.67
N LEU A 24 -11.41 3.31 9.71
CA LEU A 24 -11.06 2.01 10.28
C LEU A 24 -12.18 1.48 11.21
N ALA A 25 -12.10 0.21 11.55
CA ALA A 25 -13.12 -0.46 12.37
C ALA A 25 -13.25 0.13 13.78
N ASP A 26 -12.17 0.64 14.34
CA ASP A 26 -12.11 1.34 15.64
C ASP A 26 -12.57 2.80 15.58
N GLY A 27 -12.95 3.28 14.39
CA GLY A 27 -13.40 4.64 14.15
C GLY A 27 -12.29 5.64 13.81
N VAL A 28 -11.01 5.24 13.88
CA VAL A 28 -9.88 6.05 13.41
C VAL A 28 -10.03 6.31 11.91
N LYS A 29 -9.64 7.49 11.47
CA LYS A 29 -9.70 7.91 10.09
C LYS A 29 -8.29 8.00 9.52
N VAL A 30 -8.08 7.38 8.37
CA VAL A 30 -6.85 7.45 7.59
C VAL A 30 -7.16 8.00 6.21
N GLN A 31 -6.15 8.50 5.52
CA GLN A 31 -6.31 9.01 4.16
C GLN A 31 -5.81 7.99 3.14
N ALA A 32 -6.51 7.88 2.02
CA ALA A 32 -6.09 7.08 0.88
C ALA A 32 -6.14 7.92 -0.40
N MET A 33 -5.11 7.77 -1.23
CA MET A 33 -4.98 8.48 -2.50
C MET A 33 -5.32 7.56 -3.66
N ALA A 34 -6.18 8.00 -4.57
CA ALA A 34 -6.43 7.34 -5.84
C ALA A 34 -5.16 7.38 -6.71
N VAL A 35 -4.59 6.20 -7.03
CA VAL A 35 -3.29 6.12 -7.68
C VAL A 35 -3.36 5.61 -9.11
N GLN A 36 -4.32 4.74 -9.42
CA GLN A 36 -4.50 4.15 -10.75
C GLN A 36 -5.95 3.74 -10.97
N GLN A 37 -6.48 4.11 -12.15
CA GLN A 37 -7.74 3.57 -12.64
C GLN A 37 -7.48 2.26 -13.38
N GLU A 38 -8.24 1.22 -13.05
CA GLU A 38 -8.32 -0.06 -13.76
C GLU A 38 -9.72 -0.24 -14.36
N GLU A 39 -9.89 -1.24 -15.20
CA GLU A 39 -11.16 -1.53 -15.87
C GLU A 39 -12.27 -1.87 -14.86
N ASP A 40 -11.92 -2.58 -13.79
CA ASP A 40 -12.84 -3.06 -12.75
C ASP A 40 -12.87 -2.20 -11.48
N GLY A 41 -12.06 -1.14 -11.39
CA GLY A 41 -12.04 -0.29 -10.20
C GLY A 41 -10.93 0.74 -10.15
N MET A 42 -10.94 1.51 -9.08
CA MET A 42 -9.90 2.49 -8.75
C MET A 42 -8.99 1.92 -7.65
N ILE A 43 -7.68 1.91 -7.89
CA ILE A 43 -6.70 1.55 -6.87
C ILE A 43 -6.41 2.77 -5.99
N PHE A 44 -6.48 2.56 -4.69
CA PHE A 44 -6.11 3.50 -3.65
C PHE A 44 -4.88 3.01 -2.89
N CYS A 45 -3.98 3.93 -2.56
CA CYS A 45 -2.86 3.70 -1.66
C CYS A 45 -3.04 4.58 -0.42
N LEU A 46 -2.84 4.04 0.78
CA LEU A 46 -2.86 4.88 1.97
C LEU A 46 -1.84 6.00 1.82
N VAL A 47 -2.15 7.20 2.30
CA VAL A 47 -1.24 8.36 2.25
C VAL A 47 -0.09 8.16 3.21
N ASP A 48 -0.37 7.64 4.41
CA ASP A 48 0.60 7.34 5.46
C ASP A 48 0.59 5.85 5.80
N CYS A 49 1.56 5.41 6.59
CA CYS A 49 1.59 4.05 7.10
C CYS A 49 0.46 3.81 8.11
N LEU A 50 0.08 2.57 8.29
CA LEU A 50 -0.71 2.16 9.46
C LEU A 50 0.15 2.27 10.73
N PRO A 51 -0.45 2.50 11.91
CA PRO A 51 0.28 2.78 13.15
C PRO A 51 1.15 1.65 13.70
N SER A 52 1.27 0.54 12.99
CA SER A 52 2.06 -0.62 13.41
C SER A 52 3.11 -0.99 12.38
N GLU A 53 4.30 -1.32 12.87
CA GLU A 53 5.38 -1.85 12.06
C GLU A 53 5.32 -3.37 12.01
N HIS A 54 5.74 -3.94 10.88
CA HIS A 54 5.72 -5.38 10.66
C HIS A 54 6.98 -5.84 9.91
N PRO A 55 7.51 -7.04 10.22
CA PRO A 55 8.50 -7.67 9.38
C PRO A 55 7.83 -8.22 8.11
N MET A 56 8.58 -8.32 7.02
CA MET A 56 8.12 -8.99 5.81
C MET A 56 7.95 -10.49 6.05
N ASN A 57 8.94 -11.10 6.71
CA ASN A 57 8.94 -12.51 7.10
C ASN A 57 9.39 -12.69 8.54
N SER A 58 8.92 -13.78 9.17
CA SER A 58 9.35 -14.19 10.51
C SER A 58 10.73 -14.87 10.51
N THR A 59 11.18 -15.34 9.35
CA THR A 59 12.47 -15.98 9.13
C THR A 59 13.31 -15.17 8.16
N SER A 60 14.65 -15.27 8.27
CA SER A 60 15.61 -14.49 7.45
C SER A 60 15.75 -15.06 6.04
N THR A 61 14.63 -15.10 5.29
CA THR A 61 14.63 -15.52 3.88
C THR A 61 13.56 -14.72 3.11
N ASN A 62 13.85 -14.41 1.84
CA ASN A 62 12.90 -13.85 0.89
C ASN A 62 12.44 -14.87 -0.15
N GLU A 63 12.69 -16.16 0.09
CA GLU A 63 12.23 -17.25 -0.76
C GLU A 63 10.69 -17.20 -0.92
N GLY A 64 10.20 -17.54 -2.11
CA GLY A 64 8.79 -17.42 -2.46
C GLY A 64 8.30 -15.99 -2.70
N GLY A 65 9.17 -14.98 -2.48
CA GLY A 65 8.84 -13.58 -2.72
C GLY A 65 7.70 -13.05 -1.86
N TYR A 66 7.07 -11.98 -2.34
CA TYR A 66 5.92 -11.38 -1.64
C TYR A 66 4.73 -12.34 -1.56
N GLU A 67 4.50 -13.16 -2.59
CA GLU A 67 3.35 -14.06 -2.67
C GLU A 67 3.30 -15.06 -1.51
N GLU A 68 4.45 -15.51 -1.01
CA GLU A 68 4.52 -16.44 0.12
C GLU A 68 4.85 -15.76 1.46
N SER A 69 5.06 -14.44 1.45
CA SER A 69 5.49 -13.72 2.65
C SER A 69 4.48 -13.79 3.80
N SER A 70 5.00 -13.77 5.02
CA SER A 70 4.18 -13.69 6.23
C SER A 70 3.37 -12.40 6.27
N LEU A 71 3.92 -11.30 5.76
CA LEU A 71 3.24 -10.01 5.73
C LEU A 71 2.04 -10.01 4.78
N ARG A 72 2.12 -10.63 3.59
CA ARG A 72 0.97 -10.75 2.70
C ARG A 72 -0.19 -11.47 3.37
N LYS A 73 0.09 -12.60 4.05
CA LYS A 73 -0.92 -13.36 4.80
C LYS A 73 -1.54 -12.50 5.90
N LYS A 74 -0.72 -11.74 6.61
CA LYS A 74 -1.16 -10.83 7.66
C LYS A 74 -1.98 -9.66 7.11
N LEU A 75 -1.60 -9.10 5.96
CA LEU A 75 -2.37 -8.05 5.28
C LEU A 75 -3.80 -8.50 4.98
N ASN A 76 -3.99 -9.70 4.44
CA ASN A 76 -5.30 -10.24 4.07
C ASN A 76 -6.02 -11.00 5.21
N GLY A 77 -5.45 -10.99 6.40
CA GLY A 77 -6.03 -11.49 7.65
C GLY A 77 -6.27 -10.38 8.66
N GLU A 78 -5.33 -10.25 9.60
CA GLU A 78 -5.44 -9.32 10.73
C GLU A 78 -5.57 -7.87 10.30
N ILE A 79 -4.75 -7.43 9.35
CA ILE A 79 -4.70 -6.02 8.92
C ILE A 79 -5.96 -5.64 8.12
N LEU A 80 -6.47 -6.55 7.29
CA LEU A 80 -7.74 -6.33 6.60
C LEU A 80 -8.90 -6.11 7.57
N ASN A 81 -8.86 -6.73 8.74
CA ASN A 81 -9.88 -6.56 9.78
C ASN A 81 -9.83 -5.19 10.48
N LEU A 82 -8.75 -4.41 10.28
CA LEU A 82 -8.71 -3.02 10.74
C LEU A 82 -9.60 -2.09 9.89
N PHE A 83 -9.98 -2.49 8.67
CA PHE A 83 -10.84 -1.70 7.81
C PHE A 83 -12.32 -1.96 8.11
N SER A 84 -13.15 -0.93 7.96
CA SER A 84 -14.59 -1.05 8.23
C SER A 84 -15.26 -2.08 7.32
N ALA A 85 -16.38 -2.65 7.78
CA ALA A 85 -17.16 -3.62 7.01
C ALA A 85 -17.68 -3.00 5.70
N GLU A 86 -18.09 -1.73 5.75
CA GLU A 86 -18.58 -0.97 4.60
C GLU A 86 -17.50 -0.84 3.53
N LEU A 87 -16.26 -0.46 3.92
CA LEU A 87 -15.18 -0.36 2.96
C LEU A 87 -14.82 -1.73 2.36
N LYS A 88 -14.73 -2.78 3.20
CA LYS A 88 -14.44 -4.14 2.71
C LYS A 88 -15.47 -4.63 1.69
N ALA A 89 -16.74 -4.27 1.86
CA ALA A 89 -17.80 -4.63 0.91
C ALA A 89 -17.65 -3.94 -0.47
N MET A 90 -17.03 -2.76 -0.49
CA MET A 90 -16.73 -2.03 -1.74
C MET A 90 -15.43 -2.49 -2.42
N MET A 91 -14.56 -3.22 -1.72
CA MET A 91 -13.29 -3.67 -2.30
C MET A 91 -13.51 -4.69 -3.41
N ALA A 92 -12.70 -4.57 -4.48
CA ALA A 92 -12.49 -5.60 -5.47
C ALA A 92 -11.18 -6.33 -5.19
N PRO A 93 -11.10 -7.65 -5.41
CA PRO A 93 -9.86 -8.37 -5.27
C PRO A 93 -8.87 -7.98 -6.39
N PHE A 94 -7.58 -8.04 -6.08
CA PHE A 94 -6.52 -8.08 -7.09
C PHE A 94 -6.48 -9.44 -7.79
N ASN A 95 -5.69 -9.57 -8.85
CA ASN A 95 -5.63 -10.79 -9.67
C ASN A 95 -5.30 -12.07 -8.89
N ASN A 96 -4.59 -11.95 -7.77
CA ASN A 96 -4.25 -13.06 -6.88
C ASN A 96 -5.31 -13.35 -5.79
N GLY A 97 -6.44 -12.64 -5.82
CA GLY A 97 -7.53 -12.77 -4.86
C GLY A 97 -7.40 -11.93 -3.60
N ASP A 98 -6.28 -11.24 -3.40
CA ASP A 98 -6.06 -10.38 -2.24
C ASP A 98 -6.93 -9.11 -2.30
N LEU A 99 -7.41 -8.65 -1.15
CA LEU A 99 -8.08 -7.35 -1.00
C LEU A 99 -7.11 -6.24 -0.62
N LEU A 100 -6.01 -6.59 0.05
CA LEU A 100 -4.91 -5.68 0.37
C LEU A 100 -3.59 -6.21 -0.20
N ARG A 101 -2.79 -5.32 -0.74
CA ARG A 101 -1.40 -5.62 -1.12
C ARG A 101 -0.46 -4.46 -0.82
N LEU A 102 0.84 -4.71 -0.87
CA LEU A 102 1.84 -3.65 -0.89
C LEU A 102 1.99 -3.09 -2.32
N PRO A 103 2.38 -1.81 -2.46
CA PRO A 103 2.79 -1.27 -3.74
C PRO A 103 4.09 -1.94 -4.20
N THR A 104 4.32 -1.98 -5.51
CA THR A 104 5.58 -2.43 -6.09
C THR A 104 6.57 -1.29 -6.28
N GLU A 105 7.85 -1.64 -6.47
CA GLU A 105 8.91 -0.65 -6.70
C GLU A 105 8.64 0.18 -7.97
N LYS A 106 8.20 -0.49 -9.04
CA LYS A 106 7.91 0.18 -10.30
C LYS A 106 6.66 1.06 -10.24
N GLU A 107 5.64 0.69 -9.47
CA GLU A 107 4.47 1.54 -9.20
C GLU A 107 4.86 2.84 -8.48
N ILE A 108 5.85 2.77 -7.57
CA ILE A 108 6.32 3.93 -6.81
C ILE A 108 7.34 4.76 -7.60
N PHE A 109 8.30 4.13 -8.28
CA PHE A 109 9.45 4.84 -8.86
C PHE A 109 9.50 4.84 -10.39
N GLY A 110 8.70 4.03 -11.07
CA GLY A 110 8.69 3.90 -12.52
C GLY A 110 9.75 2.95 -13.09
N GLN A 111 10.64 2.46 -12.24
CA GLN A 111 11.69 1.49 -12.57
C GLN A 111 12.05 0.67 -11.34
N ASN A 112 12.73 -0.44 -11.54
CA ASN A 112 13.33 -1.23 -10.49
C ASN A 112 14.75 -0.75 -10.23
N TYR A 113 15.08 -0.37 -9.01
CA TYR A 113 16.42 0.01 -8.55
C TYR A 113 17.14 -1.16 -7.90
N TYR A 114 16.39 -1.95 -7.11
CA TYR A 114 16.91 -3.05 -6.30
C TYR A 114 16.13 -4.34 -6.47
N GLY A 115 14.85 -4.23 -6.78
CA GLY A 115 13.96 -5.37 -6.89
C GLY A 115 14.09 -6.12 -8.22
N GLU A 116 13.69 -7.38 -8.23
CA GLU A 116 13.54 -8.15 -9.46
C GLU A 116 12.73 -7.39 -10.50
N CYS A 117 13.11 -7.58 -11.77
CA CYS A 117 12.52 -6.86 -12.88
C CYS A 117 11.01 -7.16 -13.02
N GLU A 118 10.20 -6.13 -12.92
CA GLU A 118 8.76 -6.22 -13.13
C GLU A 118 8.38 -6.11 -14.61
N SER A 119 7.18 -6.61 -14.93
CA SER A 119 6.60 -6.50 -16.27
C SER A 119 6.66 -5.07 -16.82
N LEU A 120 6.88 -4.94 -18.13
CA LEU A 120 6.82 -3.64 -18.84
C LEU A 120 5.42 -3.00 -18.80
N CYS A 121 4.38 -3.79 -18.52
CA CYS A 121 3.01 -3.29 -18.36
C CYS A 121 2.81 -2.48 -17.09
N VAL A 122 3.59 -2.77 -16.01
CA VAL A 122 3.54 -1.99 -14.77
C VAL A 122 4.10 -0.59 -15.03
N LYS A 123 3.34 0.43 -14.66
CA LYS A 123 3.71 1.85 -14.83
C LYS A 123 3.78 2.53 -13.48
N GLN A 124 4.63 3.56 -13.41
CA GLN A 124 4.64 4.45 -12.25
C GLN A 124 3.29 5.10 -12.06
N TRP A 125 2.75 5.03 -10.87
CA TRP A 125 1.56 5.78 -10.50
C TRP A 125 1.81 7.28 -10.63
N LYS A 126 0.93 7.96 -11.37
CA LYS A 126 1.08 9.38 -11.66
C LYS A 126 1.32 10.26 -10.42
N PRO A 127 0.61 10.05 -9.28
CA PRO A 127 0.88 10.82 -8.07
C PRO A 127 2.26 10.57 -7.48
N MET A 128 2.82 9.35 -7.63
CA MET A 128 4.12 8.97 -7.08
C MET A 128 5.32 9.56 -7.82
N LYS A 129 5.12 10.22 -8.97
CA LYS A 129 6.13 11.06 -9.61
C LYS A 129 6.60 12.20 -8.70
N LYS A 130 5.74 12.70 -7.83
CA LYS A 130 6.09 13.69 -6.81
C LYS A 130 6.72 12.97 -5.62
N ARG A 131 8.00 13.26 -5.32
CA ARG A 131 8.73 12.68 -4.17
C ARG A 131 7.96 12.80 -2.85
N ARG A 132 7.29 13.94 -2.62
CA ARG A 132 6.47 14.16 -1.41
C ARG A 132 5.43 13.05 -1.20
N ASN A 133 4.80 12.56 -2.26
CA ASN A 133 3.77 11.53 -2.17
C ASN A 133 4.36 10.13 -1.89
N ARG A 134 5.68 9.96 -2.05
CA ARG A 134 6.40 8.74 -1.67
C ARG A 134 6.84 8.73 -0.20
N MET A 135 6.94 9.91 0.43
CA MET A 135 7.17 10.01 1.87
C MET A 135 5.89 9.67 2.60
N ALA A 136 6.00 8.98 3.72
CA ALA A 136 4.87 8.61 4.57
C ALA A 136 5.20 8.87 6.05
N PHE A 137 4.19 9.20 6.83
CA PHE A 137 4.30 9.24 8.29
C PHE A 137 3.97 7.87 8.89
N ASP A 138 4.30 7.68 10.16
CA ASP A 138 4.13 6.43 10.91
C ASP A 138 2.66 6.11 11.29
N GLY A 139 1.73 6.98 10.91
CA GLY A 139 0.31 6.84 11.26
C GLY A 139 0.01 7.09 12.75
N THR A 140 0.99 7.50 13.53
CA THR A 140 0.81 7.90 14.93
C THR A 140 0.58 9.41 15.05
N LYS A 141 0.17 9.86 16.25
CA LYS A 141 0.01 11.29 16.54
C LYS A 141 1.32 12.10 16.51
N TYR A 142 2.48 11.43 16.45
CA TYR A 142 3.79 12.10 16.44
C TYR A 142 4.26 12.44 15.03
N GLU A 143 3.60 11.88 13.99
CA GLU A 143 3.86 12.18 12.58
C GLU A 143 5.34 12.08 12.20
N ASN A 144 6.03 11.02 12.67
CA ASN A 144 7.39 10.77 12.27
C ASN A 144 7.44 10.19 10.86
N PHE A 145 8.38 10.64 10.04
CA PHE A 145 8.61 10.01 8.75
C PHE A 145 9.04 8.56 8.91
N GLN A 146 8.38 7.67 8.15
CA GLN A 146 8.52 6.22 8.30
C GLN A 146 9.05 5.58 7.03
N TRP A 147 9.87 4.53 7.21
CA TRP A 147 10.19 3.58 6.16
C TRP A 147 9.02 2.63 5.98
N TYR A 148 8.78 2.16 4.75
CA TYR A 148 7.72 1.19 4.50
C TYR A 148 8.10 0.18 3.41
N TRP A 149 7.52 -1.02 3.52
CA TRP A 149 7.76 -2.12 2.62
C TRP A 149 7.15 -1.92 1.23
N LEU A 150 7.88 -2.45 0.21
CA LEU A 150 7.35 -2.72 -1.13
C LEU A 150 7.29 -4.23 -1.38
N ALA A 151 6.53 -4.63 -2.41
CA ALA A 151 6.27 -6.05 -2.70
C ALA A 151 7.46 -6.76 -3.39
N ASN A 152 8.53 -6.05 -3.74
CA ASN A 152 9.65 -6.63 -4.48
C ASN A 152 10.71 -7.19 -3.54
N LYS A 153 11.10 -8.45 -3.71
CA LYS A 153 12.36 -8.93 -3.14
C LYS A 153 13.54 -8.31 -3.88
N VAL A 154 14.65 -8.11 -3.18
CA VAL A 154 15.88 -7.59 -3.78
C VAL A 154 16.51 -8.67 -4.65
N GLU A 155 16.86 -8.33 -5.90
CA GLU A 155 17.32 -9.29 -6.93
C GLU A 155 18.54 -10.11 -6.47
N ASP A 156 19.55 -9.45 -5.92
CA ASP A 156 20.80 -10.09 -5.50
C ASP A 156 20.88 -10.40 -3.99
N SER A 157 19.74 -10.69 -3.37
CA SER A 157 19.70 -10.96 -1.93
C SER A 157 18.71 -12.06 -1.57
N ALA A 158 19.14 -12.97 -0.71
CA ALA A 158 18.28 -14.04 -0.20
C ALA A 158 17.45 -13.64 1.03
N PHE A 159 17.60 -12.41 1.55
CA PHE A 159 16.99 -11.99 2.84
C PHE A 159 16.58 -10.52 2.89
N ARG A 160 16.41 -9.86 1.74
CA ARG A 160 16.01 -8.45 1.70
C ARG A 160 14.81 -8.23 0.80
N PHE A 161 14.00 -7.26 1.18
CA PHE A 161 12.94 -6.69 0.34
C PHE A 161 13.19 -5.20 0.13
N VAL A 162 12.67 -4.69 -0.98
CA VAL A 162 12.71 -3.28 -1.30
C VAL A 162 11.81 -2.51 -0.32
N SER A 163 12.23 -1.31 0.00
CA SER A 163 11.52 -0.39 0.86
C SER A 163 11.60 1.03 0.30
N VAL A 164 10.78 1.90 0.83
CA VAL A 164 10.92 3.34 0.66
C VAL A 164 11.41 3.91 1.98
N ASN A 165 12.50 4.69 1.95
CA ASN A 165 13.03 5.31 3.17
C ASN A 165 12.25 6.58 3.56
N ALA A 166 12.50 7.12 4.75
CA ALA A 166 11.86 8.32 5.28
C ALA A 166 11.95 9.54 4.34
N GLY A 167 12.96 9.59 3.49
CA GLY A 167 13.13 10.64 2.48
C GLY A 167 12.36 10.41 1.18
N GLY A 168 11.60 9.33 1.04
CA GLY A 168 10.85 8.98 -0.16
C GLY A 168 11.72 8.47 -1.31
N ASN A 169 12.89 7.88 -1.01
CA ASN A 169 13.79 7.26 -1.98
C ASN A 169 13.71 5.74 -1.88
N ALA A 170 14.06 5.06 -2.98
CA ALA A 170 14.21 3.61 -2.98
C ALA A 170 15.34 3.19 -2.04
N ASP A 171 15.12 2.11 -1.33
CA ASP A 171 16.05 1.51 -0.39
C ASP A 171 15.67 0.04 -0.20
N TYR A 172 16.34 -0.66 0.69
CA TYR A 172 16.00 -2.04 1.03
C TYR A 172 16.28 -2.33 2.51
N TYR A 173 15.63 -3.36 3.02
CA TYR A 173 15.78 -3.74 4.42
C TYR A 173 15.75 -5.26 4.60
N ASN A 174 16.28 -5.75 5.73
CA ASN A 174 16.22 -7.17 6.06
C ASN A 174 14.78 -7.58 6.37
N VAL A 175 14.33 -8.71 5.83
CA VAL A 175 12.95 -9.21 5.92
C VAL A 175 12.44 -9.41 7.35
N THR A 176 13.33 -9.61 8.32
CA THR A 176 12.97 -9.80 9.73
C THR A 176 12.87 -8.51 10.52
N ASN A 177 13.29 -7.40 9.95
CA ASN A 177 13.14 -6.10 10.61
C ASN A 177 11.71 -5.58 10.44
N SER A 178 11.19 -4.92 11.45
CA SER A 178 9.89 -4.26 11.38
C SER A 178 10.03 -2.85 10.87
N ILE A 179 9.27 -2.52 9.83
CA ILE A 179 9.07 -1.16 9.33
C ILE A 179 7.59 -0.97 8.99
N GLY A 180 7.22 0.25 8.61
CA GLY A 180 5.86 0.62 8.28
C GLY A 180 5.28 -0.17 7.12
N ILE A 181 3.98 -0.18 7.04
CA ILE A 181 3.20 -0.73 5.94
C ILE A 181 2.24 0.34 5.39
N ARG A 182 2.18 0.43 4.09
CA ARG A 182 1.35 1.38 3.36
C ARG A 182 0.51 0.62 2.33
N PRO A 183 -0.57 -0.07 2.80
CA PRO A 183 -1.35 -0.94 1.95
C PRO A 183 -2.06 -0.22 0.82
N THR A 184 -2.34 -0.97 -0.24
CA THR A 184 -3.22 -0.58 -1.32
C THR A 184 -4.43 -1.49 -1.37
N PHE A 185 -5.56 -0.95 -1.82
CA PHE A 185 -6.80 -1.67 -2.06
C PHE A 185 -7.48 -1.12 -3.32
N LYS A 186 -8.37 -1.91 -3.89
CA LYS A 186 -9.14 -1.51 -5.07
C LYS A 186 -10.62 -1.38 -4.70
N ILE A 187 -11.25 -0.26 -5.06
CA ILE A 187 -12.70 -0.08 -4.97
C ILE A 187 -13.29 -0.35 -6.34
N LYS A 188 -14.28 -1.26 -6.40
CA LYS A 188 -14.96 -1.65 -7.66
C LYS A 188 -15.75 -0.50 -8.27
N ASN A 189 -15.79 -0.48 -9.60
CA ASN A 189 -16.75 0.34 -10.33
C ASN A 189 -18.19 -0.16 -10.06
N HIS A 190 -19.14 0.75 -10.03
CA HIS A 190 -20.56 0.45 -9.92
C HIS A 190 -21.21 0.33 -11.30
#